data_ae976b2fcd450173365c058802d7dbfd
#
_entry.id   ae976b2fcd450173365c058802d7dbfd
#
_cell.length_a   1.000
_cell.length_b   1.000
_cell.length_c   1.000
_cell.angle_alpha   90.00
_cell.angle_beta   90.00
_cell.angle_gamma   90.00
#
_symmetry.space_group_name_H-M   'P 1'
#
loop_
_entity.id
_entity.type
_entity.pdbx_description
1 polymer ?
#
loop_
_entity_poly.entity_id
_entity_poly.type
_entity_poly.pdbx_seq_one_letter_code
_entity_poly.pdbx_strand_id
1 'polypeptide(L)'
;YGKLIEELKDYLYRTAFLYLKNEDAALDVVGDCILAGFRSIHTLKQPRYFKTWLTRILLNAANDYMGKNIPMENYDSIQAAQNQKGTPPEEKWDLYHAIDRLPERYRSVVIMKYFDDMKISEIARTLDIPEGTVKAYLSRARNELRLYLKEDYLGGLSVCK
;
A
#
# COMPACT_ATOMS: atom_id res chain seq x y z
N TYR A 1 -5.02 -19.17 -14.82
CA TYR A 1 -5.25 -17.86 -14.22
C TYR A 1 -6.03 -18.00 -12.90
N GLY A 2 -7.22 -18.60 -12.90
CA GLY A 2 -8.09 -18.68 -11.73
C GLY A 2 -7.43 -19.26 -10.47
N LYS A 3 -6.69 -20.37 -10.59
CA LYS A 3 -5.96 -20.95 -9.45
C LYS A 3 -4.92 -19.99 -8.85
N LEU A 4 -4.18 -19.28 -9.68
CA LEU A 4 -3.19 -18.29 -9.22
C LEU A 4 -3.85 -17.09 -8.53
N ILE A 5 -5.03 -16.69 -9.00
CA ILE A 5 -5.82 -15.64 -8.34
C ILE A 5 -6.30 -16.10 -6.97
N GLU A 6 -6.80 -17.35 -6.86
CA GLU A 6 -7.26 -17.89 -5.59
C GLU A 6 -6.15 -17.93 -4.54
N GLU A 7 -4.91 -18.24 -4.93
CA GLU A 7 -3.75 -18.21 -4.05
C GLU A 7 -3.33 -16.78 -3.66
N LEU A 8 -3.63 -15.78 -4.49
CA LEU A 8 -3.20 -14.39 -4.27
C LEU A 8 -4.31 -13.47 -3.76
N LYS A 9 -5.57 -13.93 -3.67
CA LYS A 9 -6.70 -13.06 -3.32
C LYS A 9 -6.52 -12.32 -1.98
N ASP A 10 -6.06 -13.01 -0.96
CA ASP A 10 -5.85 -12.42 0.37
C ASP A 10 -4.69 -11.40 0.36
N TYR A 11 -3.67 -11.69 -0.43
CA TYR A 11 -2.56 -10.77 -0.67
C TYR A 11 -3.03 -9.51 -1.40
N LEU A 12 -3.81 -9.66 -2.48
CA LEU A 12 -4.33 -8.54 -3.26
C LEU A 12 -5.25 -7.65 -2.41
N TYR A 13 -6.16 -8.26 -1.66
CA TYR A 13 -7.06 -7.55 -0.76
C TYR A 13 -6.29 -6.77 0.30
N ARG A 14 -5.36 -7.42 1.01
CA ARG A 14 -4.55 -6.78 2.04
C ARG A 14 -3.75 -5.60 1.48
N THR A 15 -3.12 -5.78 0.31
CA THR A 15 -2.38 -4.71 -0.35
C THR A 15 -3.29 -3.56 -0.74
N ALA A 16 -4.44 -3.81 -1.35
CA ALA A 16 -5.42 -2.78 -1.70
C ALA A 16 -5.93 -2.05 -0.45
N PHE A 17 -6.24 -2.77 0.62
CA PHE A 17 -6.71 -2.19 1.87
C PHE A 17 -5.65 -1.27 2.52
N LEU A 18 -4.37 -1.65 2.50
CA LEU A 18 -3.28 -0.80 3.01
C LEU A 18 -3.17 0.53 2.24
N TYR A 19 -3.52 0.53 0.95
CA TYR A 19 -3.53 1.75 0.14
C TYR A 19 -4.78 2.61 0.32
N LEU A 20 -5.94 1.98 0.37
CA LEU A 20 -7.24 2.67 0.28
C LEU A 20 -7.87 2.92 1.65
N LYS A 21 -7.51 2.15 2.69
CA LYS A 21 -8.06 2.21 4.04
C LYS A 21 -9.60 2.10 4.11
N ASN A 22 -10.18 1.51 3.10
CA ASN A 22 -11.62 1.30 2.98
C ASN A 22 -11.87 -0.10 2.41
N GLU A 23 -12.71 -0.88 3.07
CA GLU A 23 -12.98 -2.28 2.74
C GLU A 23 -13.69 -2.41 1.39
N ASP A 24 -14.75 -1.63 1.17
CA ASP A 24 -15.53 -1.66 -0.07
C ASP A 24 -14.66 -1.22 -1.25
N ALA A 25 -13.89 -0.14 -1.09
CA ALA A 25 -12.94 0.33 -2.11
C ALA A 25 -11.87 -0.72 -2.41
N ALA A 26 -11.36 -1.41 -1.38
CA ALA A 26 -10.36 -2.47 -1.58
C ALA A 26 -10.94 -3.65 -2.37
N LEU A 27 -12.17 -4.06 -2.08
CA LEU A 27 -12.86 -5.13 -2.81
C LEU A 27 -13.11 -4.73 -4.27
N ASP A 28 -13.58 -3.51 -4.53
CA ASP A 28 -13.81 -2.98 -5.87
C ASP A 28 -12.51 -2.97 -6.69
N VAL A 29 -11.44 -2.44 -6.12
CA VAL A 29 -10.14 -2.36 -6.78
C VAL A 29 -9.53 -3.74 -7.04
N VAL A 30 -9.71 -4.69 -6.12
CA VAL A 30 -9.29 -6.09 -6.35
C VAL A 30 -10.09 -6.71 -7.49
N GLY A 31 -11.40 -6.47 -7.55
CA GLY A 31 -12.24 -6.93 -8.66
C GLY A 31 -11.78 -6.37 -10.00
N ASP A 32 -11.54 -5.08 -10.08
CA ASP A 32 -11.02 -4.40 -11.27
C ASP A 32 -9.64 -4.93 -11.67
N CYS A 33 -8.75 -5.15 -10.71
CA CYS A 33 -7.44 -5.74 -10.91
C CYS A 33 -7.53 -7.15 -11.53
N ILE A 34 -8.40 -7.99 -11.01
CA ILE A 34 -8.60 -9.36 -11.52
C ILE A 34 -9.09 -9.34 -12.96
N LEU A 35 -10.07 -8.49 -13.27
CA LEU A 35 -10.60 -8.33 -14.63
C LEU A 35 -9.55 -7.76 -15.61
N ALA A 36 -8.84 -6.72 -15.19
CA ALA A 36 -7.77 -6.13 -16.00
C ALA A 36 -6.63 -7.12 -16.24
N GLY A 37 -6.26 -7.87 -15.20
CA GLY A 37 -5.26 -8.93 -15.31
C GLY A 37 -5.70 -10.05 -16.27
N PHE A 38 -6.95 -10.48 -16.22
CA PHE A 38 -7.48 -11.48 -17.15
C PHE A 38 -7.39 -10.99 -18.60
N ARG A 39 -7.79 -9.75 -18.86
CA ARG A 39 -7.74 -9.16 -20.20
C ARG A 39 -6.32 -8.99 -20.74
N SER A 40 -5.37 -8.74 -19.86
CA SER A 40 -3.98 -8.43 -20.22
C SER A 40 -2.97 -9.55 -19.95
N ILE A 41 -3.44 -10.77 -19.60
CA ILE A 41 -2.56 -11.91 -19.27
C ILE A 41 -1.55 -12.25 -20.36
N HIS A 42 -1.92 -12.00 -21.63
CA HIS A 42 -1.04 -12.20 -22.78
C HIS A 42 0.20 -11.28 -22.76
N THR A 43 0.17 -10.18 -21.99
CA THR A 43 1.32 -9.27 -21.83
C THR A 43 2.36 -9.79 -20.84
N LEU A 44 2.01 -10.79 -20.04
CA LEU A 44 2.92 -11.41 -19.10
C LEU A 44 3.94 -12.30 -19.83
N LYS A 45 5.15 -11.80 -19.98
CA LYS A 45 6.21 -12.51 -20.71
C LYS A 45 6.73 -13.76 -19.99
N GLN A 46 6.74 -13.76 -18.66
CA GLN A 46 7.30 -14.83 -17.84
C GLN A 46 6.40 -15.14 -16.64
N PRO A 47 5.89 -16.37 -16.52
CA PRO A 47 4.97 -16.76 -15.44
C PRO A 47 5.49 -16.50 -14.02
N ARG A 48 6.81 -16.62 -13.82
CA ARG A 48 7.45 -16.36 -12.51
C ARG A 48 7.23 -14.94 -11.97
N TYR A 49 6.89 -13.99 -12.84
CA TYR A 49 6.61 -12.61 -12.46
C TYR A 49 5.12 -12.31 -12.33
N PHE A 50 4.26 -13.33 -12.31
CA PHE A 50 2.81 -13.16 -12.23
C PHE A 50 2.39 -12.28 -11.06
N LYS A 51 2.91 -12.56 -9.86
CA LYS A 51 2.60 -11.76 -8.65
C LYS A 51 3.00 -10.29 -8.83
N THR A 52 4.24 -10.01 -9.23
CA THR A 52 4.77 -8.66 -9.46
C THR A 52 3.97 -7.90 -10.52
N TRP A 53 3.66 -8.58 -11.62
CA TRP A 53 2.88 -8.03 -12.72
C TRP A 53 1.44 -7.70 -12.29
N LEU A 54 0.80 -8.59 -11.54
CA LEU A 54 -0.56 -8.39 -11.04
C LEU A 54 -0.60 -7.28 -9.96
N THR A 55 0.41 -7.19 -9.09
CA THR A 55 0.54 -6.11 -8.12
C THR A 55 0.62 -4.74 -8.80
N ARG A 56 1.34 -4.63 -9.92
CA ARG A 56 1.37 -3.39 -10.72
C ARG A 56 -0.01 -3.00 -11.23
N ILE A 57 -0.79 -3.96 -11.72
CA ILE A 57 -2.17 -3.72 -12.16
C ILE A 57 -3.03 -3.25 -10.99
N LEU A 58 -2.88 -3.89 -9.81
CA LEU A 58 -3.59 -3.51 -8.59
C LEU A 58 -3.30 -2.06 -8.18
N LEU A 59 -2.03 -1.67 -8.19
CA LEU A 59 -1.63 -0.30 -7.81
C LEU A 59 -2.15 0.75 -8.79
N ASN A 60 -2.13 0.45 -10.09
CA ASN A 60 -2.73 1.32 -11.08
C ASN A 60 -4.22 1.49 -10.84
N ALA A 61 -4.94 0.39 -10.60
CA ALA A 61 -6.36 0.44 -10.27
C ALA A 61 -6.65 1.21 -8.98
N ALA A 62 -5.82 1.06 -7.95
CA ALA A 62 -5.94 1.81 -6.70
C ALA A 62 -5.70 3.32 -6.91
N ASN A 63 -4.70 3.68 -7.68
CA ASN A 63 -4.41 5.07 -8.02
C ASN A 63 -5.55 5.70 -8.86
N ASP A 64 -6.08 4.97 -9.83
CA ASP A 64 -7.22 5.40 -10.63
C ASP A 64 -8.48 5.61 -9.77
N TYR A 65 -8.70 4.70 -8.80
CA TYR A 65 -9.80 4.81 -7.85
C TYR A 65 -9.65 6.06 -6.97
N MET A 66 -8.47 6.31 -6.42
CA MET A 66 -8.17 7.51 -5.63
C MET A 66 -8.34 8.78 -6.46
N GLY A 67 -7.84 8.81 -7.70
CA GLY A 67 -7.95 9.95 -8.60
C GLY A 67 -9.39 10.30 -8.97
N LYS A 68 -10.29 9.33 -9.02
CA LYS A 68 -11.71 9.53 -9.33
C LYS A 68 -12.55 9.96 -8.12
N ASN A 69 -12.18 9.50 -6.92
CA ASN A 69 -13.01 9.60 -5.72
C ASN A 69 -12.48 10.59 -4.67
N ILE A 70 -11.32 11.18 -4.88
CA ILE A 70 -10.81 12.24 -4.02
C ILE A 70 -10.99 13.56 -4.76
N PRO A 71 -11.94 14.43 -4.35
CA PRO A 71 -11.94 15.83 -4.77
C PRO A 71 -10.62 16.44 -4.33
N MET A 72 -10.03 17.27 -5.18
CA MET A 72 -8.70 17.89 -4.99
C MET A 72 -8.63 18.87 -3.81
N GLU A 73 -9.69 18.96 -3.02
CA GLU A 73 -9.84 19.81 -1.85
C GLU A 73 -10.31 18.98 -0.66
N ASN A 74 -9.40 18.36 0.05
CA ASN A 74 -9.56 18.08 1.48
C ASN A 74 -8.55 17.02 1.93
N TYR A 75 -7.35 17.51 2.24
CA TYR A 75 -6.34 16.74 2.99
C TYR A 75 -6.79 16.49 4.45
N ASP A 76 -7.87 17.14 4.89
CA ASP A 76 -8.33 17.14 6.29
C ASP A 76 -9.49 16.17 6.59
N SER A 77 -10.01 15.43 5.61
CA SER A 77 -11.20 14.57 5.83
C SER A 77 -10.91 13.07 5.93
N ILE A 78 -9.66 12.63 6.09
CA ILE A 78 -9.32 11.21 6.29
C ILE A 78 -9.53 10.77 7.76
N GLN A 79 -10.13 11.59 8.60
CA GLN A 79 -10.46 11.22 9.98
C GLN A 79 -11.80 10.49 10.16
N ALA A 80 -12.57 10.23 9.11
CA ALA A 80 -13.94 9.72 9.25
C ALA A 80 -14.15 8.23 8.92
N ALA A 81 -13.12 7.46 8.66
CA ALA A 81 -13.25 6.00 8.42
C ALA A 81 -12.73 5.16 9.59
N GLN A 82 -12.94 5.62 10.82
CA GLN A 82 -12.59 4.85 12.03
C GLN A 82 -13.77 4.03 12.54
N ASN A 83 -14.31 3.13 11.73
CA ASN A 83 -15.21 2.12 12.28
C ASN A 83 -15.14 0.86 11.44
N GLN A 84 -14.13 0.00 11.68
CA GLN A 84 -14.32 -1.41 11.39
C GLN A 84 -13.39 -2.34 12.19
N LYS A 85 -14.06 -3.33 12.72
CA LYS A 85 -13.72 -4.44 13.58
C LYS A 85 -12.41 -5.14 13.22
N GLY A 86 -11.52 -5.16 14.15
CA GLY A 86 -10.24 -5.83 14.10
C GLY A 86 -9.15 -4.92 14.63
N THR A 87 -9.25 -4.52 15.92
CA THR A 87 -8.28 -3.64 16.58
C THR A 87 -6.92 -4.32 16.64
N PRO A 88 -5.92 -3.84 15.85
CA PRO A 88 -4.54 -4.20 16.10
C PRO A 88 -4.11 -3.67 17.48
N PRO A 89 -3.12 -4.26 18.14
CA PRO A 89 -2.55 -3.73 19.38
C PRO A 89 -2.15 -2.26 19.19
N GLU A 90 -2.31 -1.43 20.24
CA GLU A 90 -2.08 0.04 20.19
C GLU A 90 -0.73 0.43 19.54
N GLU A 91 0.34 -0.34 19.80
CA GLU A 91 1.66 -0.13 19.19
C GLU A 91 1.67 -0.26 17.65
N LYS A 92 0.76 -1.03 17.07
CA LYS A 92 0.62 -1.14 15.62
C LYS A 92 -0.16 0.02 15.00
N TRP A 93 -1.05 0.65 15.76
CA TRP A 93 -1.80 1.82 15.32
C TRP A 93 -0.89 2.99 14.97
N ASP A 94 0.07 3.28 15.83
CA ASP A 94 1.02 4.37 15.63
C ASP A 94 1.84 4.18 14.36
N LEU A 95 2.27 2.94 14.10
CA LEU A 95 2.99 2.62 12.87
C LEU A 95 2.12 2.74 11.61
N TYR A 96 0.87 2.27 11.64
CA TYR A 96 -0.04 2.40 10.49
C TYR A 96 -0.35 3.87 10.22
N HIS A 97 -0.63 4.67 11.24
CA HIS A 97 -0.84 6.11 11.08
C HIS A 97 0.40 6.83 10.56
N ALA A 98 1.58 6.46 11.03
CA ALA A 98 2.82 7.01 10.52
C ALA A 98 3.04 6.68 9.04
N ILE A 99 2.73 5.44 8.62
CA ILE A 99 2.80 5.04 7.21
C ILE A 99 1.80 5.82 6.36
N ASP A 100 0.59 6.07 6.84
CA ASP A 100 -0.43 6.85 6.13
C ASP A 100 -0.02 8.32 5.89
N ARG A 101 0.80 8.88 6.77
CA ARG A 101 1.37 10.23 6.62
C ARG A 101 2.50 10.31 5.60
N LEU A 102 3.08 9.18 5.19
CA LEU A 102 4.14 9.18 4.18
C LEU A 102 3.62 9.65 2.82
N PRO A 103 4.43 10.40 2.06
CA PRO A 103 4.17 10.62 0.63
C PRO A 103 3.95 9.29 -0.09
N GLU A 104 3.05 9.27 -1.07
CA GLU A 104 2.63 8.06 -1.80
C GLU A 104 3.82 7.23 -2.29
N ARG A 105 4.81 7.86 -2.89
CA ARG A 105 6.03 7.20 -3.39
C ARG A 105 6.82 6.45 -2.31
N TYR A 106 6.85 6.98 -1.07
CA TYR A 106 7.55 6.33 0.05
C TYR A 106 6.66 5.26 0.69
N ARG A 107 5.37 5.53 0.83
CA ARG A 107 4.39 4.57 1.33
C ARG A 107 4.35 3.31 0.48
N SER A 108 4.33 3.44 -0.84
CA SER A 108 4.33 2.32 -1.78
C SER A 108 5.51 1.38 -1.57
N VAL A 109 6.73 1.90 -1.51
CA VAL A 109 7.92 1.06 -1.32
C VAL A 109 7.97 0.42 0.06
N VAL A 110 7.46 1.10 1.10
CA VAL A 110 7.37 0.55 2.46
C VAL A 110 6.39 -0.61 2.50
N ILE A 111 5.20 -0.44 1.94
CA ILE A 111 4.18 -1.50 1.90
C ILE A 111 4.72 -2.72 1.16
N MET A 112 5.26 -2.54 -0.04
CA MET A 112 5.81 -3.65 -0.82
C MET A 112 6.97 -4.34 -0.13
N LYS A 113 7.85 -3.60 0.54
CA LYS A 113 9.02 -4.18 1.18
C LYS A 113 8.69 -4.93 2.47
N TYR A 114 7.88 -4.34 3.35
CA TYR A 114 7.69 -4.85 4.71
C TYR A 114 6.38 -5.62 4.91
N PHE A 115 5.33 -5.33 4.15
CA PHE A 115 4.06 -6.04 4.24
C PHE A 115 3.91 -7.11 3.16
N ASP A 116 4.43 -6.86 1.97
CA ASP A 116 4.36 -7.79 0.84
C ASP A 116 5.63 -8.63 0.66
N ASP A 117 6.64 -8.37 1.48
CA ASP A 117 7.93 -9.09 1.51
C ASP A 117 8.60 -9.19 0.13
N MET A 118 8.48 -8.13 -0.67
CA MET A 118 9.07 -8.06 -2.00
C MET A 118 10.55 -7.70 -1.94
N LYS A 119 11.31 -8.28 -2.88
CA LYS A 119 12.71 -7.90 -3.10
C LYS A 119 12.80 -6.51 -3.76
N ILE A 120 13.89 -5.79 -3.51
CA ILE A 120 14.12 -4.47 -4.13
C ILE A 120 14.00 -4.52 -5.65
N SER A 121 14.52 -5.57 -6.28
CA SER A 121 14.39 -5.77 -7.73
C SER A 121 12.95 -5.95 -8.22
N GLU A 122 12.11 -6.59 -7.42
CA GLU A 122 10.67 -6.77 -7.71
C GLU A 122 9.91 -5.46 -7.56
N ILE A 123 10.20 -4.70 -6.50
CA ILE A 123 9.63 -3.37 -6.27
C ILE A 123 9.99 -2.42 -7.43
N ALA A 124 11.26 -2.41 -7.83
CA ALA A 124 11.75 -1.60 -8.94
C ALA A 124 10.99 -1.89 -10.24
N ARG A 125 10.75 -3.17 -10.54
CA ARG A 125 9.96 -3.58 -11.71
C ARG A 125 8.49 -3.22 -11.57
N THR A 126 7.91 -3.39 -10.39
CA THR A 126 6.49 -3.08 -10.13
C THR A 126 6.22 -1.59 -10.33
N LEU A 127 7.09 -0.74 -9.83
CA LEU A 127 6.95 0.72 -9.90
C LEU A 127 7.59 1.34 -11.16
N ASP A 128 8.30 0.54 -11.96
CA ASP A 128 9.05 1.00 -13.13
C ASP A 128 10.06 2.12 -12.81
N ILE A 129 10.82 1.90 -11.76
CA ILE A 129 11.88 2.81 -11.27
C ILE A 129 13.18 2.04 -11.03
N PRO A 130 14.35 2.69 -11.08
CA PRO A 130 15.62 2.06 -10.77
C PRO A 130 15.68 1.51 -9.33
N GLU A 131 16.40 0.41 -9.11
CA GLU A 131 16.63 -0.15 -7.77
C GLU A 131 17.29 0.86 -6.81
N GLY A 132 18.18 1.71 -7.32
CA GLY A 132 18.77 2.80 -6.54
C GLY A 132 17.73 3.79 -6.02
N THR A 133 16.70 4.08 -6.82
CA THR A 133 15.57 4.93 -6.41
C THR A 133 14.73 4.26 -5.34
N VAL A 134 14.47 2.95 -5.46
CA VAL A 134 13.76 2.18 -4.42
C VAL A 134 14.52 2.25 -3.09
N LYS A 135 15.83 2.04 -3.11
CA LYS A 135 16.69 2.15 -1.92
C LYS A 135 16.65 3.54 -1.30
N ALA A 136 16.71 4.59 -2.13
CA ALA A 136 16.61 5.97 -1.68
C ALA A 136 15.25 6.27 -1.04
N TYR A 137 14.15 5.80 -1.64
CA TYR A 137 12.81 5.98 -1.09
C TYR A 137 12.63 5.24 0.23
N LEU A 138 13.12 4.01 0.34
CA LEU A 138 13.10 3.25 1.61
C LEU A 138 13.91 3.96 2.71
N SER A 139 15.07 4.51 2.38
CA SER A 139 15.89 5.27 3.31
C SER A 139 15.17 6.53 3.82
N ARG A 140 14.60 7.31 2.91
CA ARG A 140 13.83 8.52 3.23
C ARG A 140 12.57 8.18 4.02
N ALA A 141 11.83 7.14 3.62
CA ALA A 141 10.66 6.67 4.34
C ALA A 141 10.99 6.30 5.79
N ARG A 142 12.08 5.58 6.03
CA ARG A 142 12.53 5.25 7.39
C ARG A 142 12.85 6.48 8.23
N ASN A 143 13.45 7.49 7.64
CA ASN A 143 13.74 8.75 8.33
C ASN A 143 12.45 9.49 8.69
N GLU A 144 11.49 9.59 7.77
CA GLU A 144 10.17 10.19 8.02
C GLU A 144 9.41 9.43 9.12
N LEU A 145 9.34 8.11 9.03
CA LEU A 145 8.69 7.27 10.04
C LEU A 145 9.33 7.44 11.43
N ARG A 146 10.66 7.55 11.49
CA ARG A 146 11.37 7.78 12.73
C ARG A 146 11.02 9.13 13.36
N LEU A 147 10.82 10.16 12.56
CA LEU A 147 10.38 11.47 13.03
C LEU A 147 8.93 11.41 13.55
N TYR A 148 8.01 10.82 12.79
CA TYR A 148 6.61 10.70 13.19
C TYR A 148 6.43 9.89 14.48
N LEU A 149 7.11 8.76 14.60
CA LEU A 149 7.06 7.92 15.79
C LEU A 149 7.70 8.59 17.01
N LYS A 150 8.73 9.42 16.83
CA LYS A 150 9.30 10.21 17.93
C LYS A 150 8.36 11.31 18.40
N GLU A 151 7.68 11.99 17.48
CA GLU A 151 6.67 12.99 17.83
C GLU A 151 5.54 12.37 18.65
N ASP A 152 5.03 11.20 18.24
CA ASP A 152 3.98 10.47 18.94
C ASP A 152 4.45 10.00 20.33
N TYR A 153 5.68 9.49 20.46
CA TYR A 153 6.27 9.11 21.74
C TYR A 153 6.53 10.30 22.67
N LEU A 154 6.98 11.42 22.14
CA LEU A 154 7.19 12.64 22.93
C LEU A 154 5.87 13.27 23.37
N GLY A 155 4.82 13.21 22.54
CA GLY A 155 3.46 13.60 22.88
C GLY A 155 2.88 12.72 24.00
N GLY A 156 3.14 11.42 23.99
CA GLY A 156 2.72 10.47 25.03
C GLY A 156 3.46 10.66 26.37
N LEU A 157 4.74 11.00 26.34
CA LEU A 157 5.55 11.28 27.52
C LEU A 157 5.18 12.61 28.20
N SER A 158 4.59 13.54 27.45
CA SER A 158 4.10 14.81 27.99
C SER A 158 2.85 14.65 28.87
N VAL A 159 2.15 13.53 28.74
CA VAL A 159 0.93 13.21 29.50
C VAL A 159 1.22 12.38 30.75
N CYS A 160 2.42 11.82 30.87
CA CYS A 160 2.85 10.98 32.00
C CYS A 160 3.79 11.71 32.98
N LYS A 161 3.61 13.00 33.15
CA LYS A 161 4.24 13.71 34.27
C LYS A 161 3.23 14.11 35.31
#